data_4eff2a877a54ed7c3721a91fd7504f01
#
_entry.id   4eff2a877a54ed7c3721a91fd7504f01
#
_cell.length_a   1.000
_cell.length_b   1.000
_cell.length_c   1.000
_cell.angle_alpha   90.00
_cell.angle_beta   90.00
_cell.angle_gamma   90.00
#
_symmetry.space_group_name_H-M   'P 1'
#
loop_
_entity.id
_entity.type
_entity.pdbx_description
1 polymer ?
#
loop_
_entity_poly.entity_id
_entity_poly.type
_entity_poly.pdbx_seq_one_letter_code
_entity_poly.pdbx_strand_id
1 'polypeptide(L)'
;LRHGQQVDALAEDDQSRLSELILAGQDKLADGEYYWAEKRFNRALRFVPGHPLATAGLGHAQLGGGLYLTSALTLQSLLGFQPEMIDVIYDDALLPKASDLDRVISDLNMRLQEGEDKSRYAFLLAYIGHQIDNERMVKQGLGEMRKAEGDEAYIRLLESVWMPESGTSKLKTEPEAPAELIPLKPVEAEPSNDDAAAPVEMSPGVPAAPDMPEPGNTDATKSTTPAPPPVDLD
;
A
#
# COMPACT_ATOMS: atom_id res chain seq x y z
N LEU A 1 -13.04 8.96 -16.32
CA LEU A 1 -12.94 10.28 -15.69
C LEU A 1 -12.78 11.33 -16.80
N ARG A 2 -13.58 12.39 -16.81
CA ARG A 2 -13.39 13.51 -17.71
C ARG A 2 -12.30 14.42 -17.18
N HIS A 3 -11.49 15.00 -18.07
CA HIS A 3 -10.43 15.91 -17.66
C HIS A 3 -11.03 17.09 -16.86
N GLY A 4 -10.47 17.35 -15.67
CA GLY A 4 -10.98 18.41 -14.77
C GLY A 4 -12.10 17.99 -13.82
N GLN A 5 -12.52 16.72 -13.78
CA GLN A 5 -13.48 16.25 -12.79
C GLN A 5 -12.74 15.95 -11.49
N GLN A 6 -13.01 16.72 -10.47
CA GLN A 6 -12.52 16.49 -9.11
C GLN A 6 -13.31 15.33 -8.50
N VAL A 7 -12.60 14.35 -7.95
CA VAL A 7 -13.19 13.26 -7.19
C VAL A 7 -12.95 13.57 -5.72
N ASP A 8 -13.95 14.09 -5.04
CA ASP A 8 -13.81 14.57 -3.66
C ASP A 8 -13.78 13.46 -2.62
N ALA A 9 -14.38 12.30 -2.93
CA ALA A 9 -14.34 11.11 -2.07
C ALA A 9 -14.67 9.84 -2.87
N LEU A 10 -14.19 8.70 -2.39
CA LEU A 10 -14.72 7.39 -2.80
C LEU A 10 -16.13 7.22 -2.22
N ALA A 11 -17.02 6.55 -2.96
CA ALA A 11 -18.30 6.15 -2.42
C ALA A 11 -18.07 5.28 -1.16
N GLU A 12 -18.98 5.36 -0.19
CA GLU A 12 -18.87 4.64 1.09
C GLU A 12 -18.70 3.13 0.89
N ASP A 13 -19.40 2.56 -0.08
CA ASP A 13 -19.27 1.15 -0.46
C ASP A 13 -17.87 0.82 -1.02
N ASP A 14 -17.27 1.74 -1.79
CA ASP A 14 -15.92 1.55 -2.34
C ASP A 14 -14.86 1.64 -1.26
N GLN A 15 -15.02 2.51 -0.26
CA GLN A 15 -14.13 2.58 0.90
C GLN A 15 -14.21 1.31 1.75
N SER A 16 -15.41 0.79 2.00
CA SER A 16 -15.63 -0.46 2.72
C SER A 16 -14.96 -1.61 1.98
N ARG A 17 -15.13 -1.69 0.67
CA ARG A 17 -14.55 -2.74 -0.16
C ARG A 17 -13.03 -2.66 -0.25
N LEU A 18 -12.47 -1.45 -0.31
CA LEU A 18 -11.02 -1.25 -0.24
C LEU A 18 -10.46 -1.76 1.08
N SER A 19 -11.08 -1.39 2.19
CA SER A 19 -10.69 -1.81 3.53
C SER A 19 -10.76 -3.34 3.69
N GLU A 20 -11.84 -3.96 3.22
CA GLU A 20 -11.98 -5.43 3.21
C GLU A 20 -10.85 -6.12 2.45
N LEU A 21 -10.46 -5.58 1.28
CA LEU A 21 -9.40 -6.16 0.47
C LEU A 21 -8.03 -6.02 1.14
N ILE A 22 -7.78 -4.88 1.80
CA ILE A 22 -6.53 -4.65 2.53
C ILE A 22 -6.47 -5.61 3.73
N LEU A 23 -7.51 -5.70 4.54
CA LEU A 23 -7.58 -6.62 5.68
C LEU A 23 -7.41 -8.08 5.23
N ALA A 24 -8.13 -8.51 4.19
CA ALA A 24 -7.97 -9.85 3.64
C ALA A 24 -6.56 -10.10 3.06
N GLY A 25 -5.86 -9.06 2.62
CA GLY A 25 -4.46 -9.12 2.21
C GLY A 25 -3.53 -9.32 3.40
N GLN A 26 -3.75 -8.57 4.48
CA GLN A 26 -3.01 -8.68 5.75
C GLN A 26 -3.15 -10.08 6.37
N ASP A 27 -4.38 -10.60 6.45
CA ASP A 27 -4.65 -11.96 6.95
C ASP A 27 -3.82 -13.00 6.17
N LYS A 28 -3.83 -12.91 4.83
CA LYS A 28 -3.08 -13.82 3.97
C LYS A 28 -1.56 -13.66 4.13
N LEU A 29 -1.09 -12.46 4.35
CA LEU A 29 0.32 -12.17 4.60
C LEU A 29 0.76 -12.75 5.96
N ALA A 30 -0.03 -12.56 7.00
CA ALA A 30 0.17 -13.12 8.32
C ALA A 30 0.12 -14.67 8.32
N ASP A 31 -0.68 -15.28 7.44
CA ASP A 31 -0.70 -16.73 7.21
C ASP A 31 0.51 -17.25 6.43
N GLY A 32 1.32 -16.37 5.80
CA GLY A 32 2.41 -16.73 4.89
C GLY A 32 1.91 -17.17 3.51
N GLU A 33 0.65 -16.91 3.20
CA GLU A 33 0.03 -17.17 1.90
C GLU A 33 0.31 -16.02 0.93
N TYR A 34 1.59 -15.74 0.65
CA TYR A 34 2.07 -14.53 -0.05
C TYR A 34 1.47 -14.32 -1.42
N TYR A 35 1.25 -15.40 -2.18
CA TYR A 35 0.57 -15.33 -3.47
C TYR A 35 -0.86 -14.79 -3.36
N TRP A 36 -1.61 -15.24 -2.35
CA TRP A 36 -2.97 -14.79 -2.14
C TRP A 36 -3.02 -13.36 -1.56
N ALA A 37 -2.07 -13.02 -0.69
CA ALA A 37 -1.87 -11.65 -0.20
C ALA A 37 -1.64 -10.69 -1.38
N GLU A 38 -0.69 -11.01 -2.27
CA GLU A 38 -0.41 -10.25 -3.49
C GLU A 38 -1.68 -10.02 -4.33
N LYS A 39 -2.49 -11.06 -4.54
CA LYS A 39 -3.76 -10.96 -5.28
C LYS A 39 -4.75 -9.99 -4.62
N ARG A 40 -4.83 -9.98 -3.28
CA ARG A 40 -5.72 -9.08 -2.54
C ARG A 40 -5.26 -7.63 -2.65
N PHE A 41 -3.98 -7.36 -2.42
CA PHE A 41 -3.43 -6.01 -2.54
C PHE A 41 -3.49 -5.48 -3.98
N ASN A 42 -3.18 -6.30 -4.98
CA ASN A 42 -3.37 -5.93 -6.39
C ASN A 42 -4.83 -5.60 -6.72
N ARG A 43 -5.79 -6.30 -6.11
CA ARG A 43 -7.20 -5.98 -6.29
C ARG A 43 -7.57 -4.66 -5.61
N ALA A 44 -7.05 -4.39 -4.42
CA ALA A 44 -7.21 -3.11 -3.73
C ALA A 44 -6.67 -1.94 -4.57
N LEU A 45 -5.49 -2.09 -5.18
CA LEU A 45 -4.87 -1.09 -6.04
C LEU A 45 -5.60 -0.85 -7.37
N ARG A 46 -6.51 -1.73 -7.78
CA ARG A 46 -7.40 -1.47 -8.92
C ARG A 46 -8.53 -0.49 -8.57
N PHE A 47 -8.96 -0.46 -7.29
CA PHE A 47 -9.94 0.52 -6.80
C PHE A 47 -9.28 1.86 -6.54
N VAL A 48 -8.13 1.86 -5.85
CA VAL A 48 -7.38 3.07 -5.52
C VAL A 48 -5.92 2.88 -5.94
N PRO A 49 -5.57 3.25 -7.17
CA PRO A 49 -4.18 3.22 -7.63
C PRO A 49 -3.28 4.08 -6.73
N GLY A 50 -2.13 3.53 -6.33
CA GLY A 50 -1.18 4.23 -5.49
C GLY A 50 -1.58 4.35 -4.01
N HIS A 51 -2.58 3.60 -3.53
CA HIS A 51 -2.93 3.57 -2.11
C HIS A 51 -1.73 3.08 -1.28
N PRO A 52 -1.19 3.88 -0.32
CA PRO A 52 0.09 3.60 0.32
C PRO A 52 0.13 2.25 1.02
N LEU A 53 -0.88 1.97 1.86
CA LEU A 53 -0.94 0.73 2.63
C LEU A 53 -1.10 -0.52 1.73
N ALA A 54 -1.88 -0.42 0.64
CA ALA A 54 -2.03 -1.51 -0.30
C ALA A 54 -0.75 -1.74 -1.12
N THR A 55 -0.01 -0.66 -1.45
CA THR A 55 1.26 -0.75 -2.16
C THR A 55 2.36 -1.34 -1.26
N ALA A 56 2.41 -0.93 0.01
CA ALA A 56 3.32 -1.52 0.99
C ALA A 56 3.04 -3.02 1.17
N GLY A 57 1.76 -3.38 1.41
CA GLY A 57 1.35 -4.78 1.56
C GLY A 57 1.66 -5.62 0.32
N LEU A 58 1.52 -5.05 -0.88
CA LEU A 58 1.93 -5.71 -2.13
C LEU A 58 3.44 -5.97 -2.14
N GLY A 59 4.26 -4.96 -1.80
CA GLY A 59 5.72 -5.10 -1.70
C GLY A 59 6.13 -6.16 -0.69
N HIS A 60 5.48 -6.20 0.48
CA HIS A 60 5.74 -7.19 1.52
C HIS A 60 5.31 -8.62 1.11
N ALA A 61 4.17 -8.76 0.42
CA ALA A 61 3.74 -10.05 -0.12
C ALA A 61 4.75 -10.58 -1.16
N GLN A 62 5.24 -9.71 -2.04
CA GLN A 62 6.29 -10.05 -3.00
C GLN A 62 7.60 -10.42 -2.32
N LEU A 63 7.96 -9.70 -1.24
CA LEU A 63 9.15 -9.97 -0.43
C LEU A 63 9.09 -11.37 0.20
N GLY A 64 8.00 -11.68 0.91
CA GLY A 64 7.80 -12.98 1.54
C GLY A 64 7.70 -14.12 0.52
N GLY A 65 7.13 -13.85 -0.67
CA GLY A 65 7.04 -14.76 -1.79
C GLY A 65 8.35 -15.00 -2.56
N GLY A 66 9.45 -14.30 -2.21
CA GLY A 66 10.75 -14.42 -2.88
C GLY A 66 10.87 -13.65 -4.20
N LEU A 67 9.89 -12.79 -4.52
CA LEU A 67 9.90 -11.93 -5.71
C LEU A 67 10.68 -10.63 -5.43
N TYR A 68 11.96 -10.77 -5.06
CA TYR A 68 12.74 -9.67 -4.49
C TYR A 68 12.88 -8.46 -5.41
N LEU A 69 13.16 -8.65 -6.69
CA LEU A 69 13.31 -7.52 -7.62
C LEU A 69 12.00 -6.75 -7.79
N THR A 70 10.88 -7.46 -7.88
CA THR A 70 9.55 -6.84 -7.97
C THR A 70 9.20 -6.12 -6.68
N SER A 71 9.48 -6.73 -5.53
CA SER A 71 9.31 -6.11 -4.22
C SER A 71 10.12 -4.82 -4.09
N ALA A 72 11.41 -4.85 -4.48
CA ALA A 72 12.26 -3.66 -4.45
C ALA A 72 11.68 -2.53 -5.31
N LEU A 73 11.25 -2.84 -6.53
CA LEU A 73 10.64 -1.84 -7.42
C LEU A 73 9.33 -1.28 -6.84
N THR A 74 8.48 -2.14 -6.27
CA THR A 74 7.22 -1.73 -5.65
C THR A 74 7.45 -0.79 -4.47
N LEU A 75 8.37 -1.16 -3.56
CA LEU A 75 8.68 -0.36 -2.37
C LEU A 75 9.44 0.92 -2.71
N GLN A 76 10.43 0.88 -3.61
CA GLN A 76 11.12 2.08 -4.08
C GLN A 76 10.16 3.06 -4.76
N SER A 77 9.22 2.54 -5.56
CA SER A 77 8.18 3.36 -6.19
C SER A 77 7.28 4.01 -5.14
N LEU A 78 6.86 3.26 -4.11
CA LEU A 78 6.08 3.81 -3.00
C LEU A 78 6.83 4.97 -2.32
N LEU A 79 8.07 4.73 -1.91
CA LEU A 79 8.89 5.74 -1.21
C LEU A 79 9.24 6.95 -2.10
N GLY A 80 9.35 6.75 -3.41
CA GLY A 80 9.62 7.81 -4.36
C GLY A 80 8.41 8.71 -4.65
N PHE A 81 7.19 8.13 -4.69
CA PHE A 81 5.96 8.89 -4.92
C PHE A 81 5.34 9.45 -3.64
N GLN A 82 5.62 8.83 -2.51
CA GLN A 82 5.08 9.18 -1.19
C GLN A 82 6.23 9.20 -0.16
N PRO A 83 7.04 10.27 -0.14
CA PRO A 83 8.22 10.35 0.73
C PRO A 83 7.89 10.26 2.23
N GLU A 84 6.67 10.60 2.62
CA GLU A 84 6.16 10.43 3.99
C GLU A 84 6.13 8.97 4.45
N MET A 85 6.16 8.03 3.51
CA MET A 85 6.19 6.59 3.83
C MET A 85 7.59 6.07 4.17
N ILE A 86 8.63 6.88 4.02
CA ILE A 86 10.03 6.47 4.26
C ILE A 86 10.27 6.10 5.72
N ASP A 87 9.68 6.87 6.66
CA ASP A 87 9.85 6.66 8.11
C ASP A 87 8.77 5.75 8.73
N VAL A 88 7.91 5.16 7.92
CA VAL A 88 6.82 4.32 8.43
C VAL A 88 7.35 2.95 8.83
N ILE A 89 7.07 2.54 10.07
CA ILE A 89 7.25 1.18 10.57
C ILE A 89 5.87 0.51 10.57
N TYR A 90 5.79 -0.63 9.90
CA TYR A 90 4.54 -1.37 9.77
C TYR A 90 4.36 -2.36 10.91
N ASP A 91 3.08 -2.61 11.22
CA ASP A 91 2.70 -3.67 12.14
C ASP A 91 3.06 -5.07 11.58
N ASP A 92 3.29 -6.02 12.49
CA ASP A 92 3.66 -7.40 12.13
C ASP A 92 2.65 -8.07 11.19
N ALA A 93 1.36 -7.67 11.26
CA ALA A 93 0.32 -8.17 10.36
C ALA A 93 0.51 -7.74 8.90
N LEU A 94 1.29 -6.70 8.67
CA LEU A 94 1.61 -6.21 7.33
C LEU A 94 3.00 -6.63 6.84
N LEU A 95 3.81 -7.23 7.69
CA LEU A 95 5.13 -7.76 7.34
C LEU A 95 5.07 -9.27 7.07
N PRO A 96 6.04 -9.83 6.31
CA PRO A 96 6.20 -11.28 6.23
C PRO A 96 6.43 -11.88 7.61
N LYS A 97 6.01 -13.14 7.81
CA LYS A 97 6.24 -13.86 9.08
C LYS A 97 7.71 -13.78 9.50
N ALA A 98 7.96 -13.63 10.80
CA ALA A 98 9.32 -13.59 11.34
C ALA A 98 10.18 -14.79 10.89
N SER A 99 9.62 -16.00 10.88
CA SER A 99 10.29 -17.21 10.38
C SER A 99 10.70 -17.13 8.89
N ASP A 100 9.90 -16.44 8.10
CA ASP A 100 10.17 -16.24 6.67
C ASP A 100 11.13 -15.08 6.42
N LEU A 101 11.14 -14.06 7.31
CA LEU A 101 12.10 -12.97 7.24
C LEU A 101 13.54 -13.46 7.38
N ASP A 102 13.82 -14.41 8.25
CA ASP A 102 15.15 -15.02 8.39
C ASP A 102 15.61 -15.66 7.07
N ARG A 103 14.71 -16.39 6.41
CA ARG A 103 14.96 -16.95 5.08
C ARG A 103 15.21 -15.85 4.04
N VAL A 104 14.36 -14.83 4.01
CA VAL A 104 14.49 -13.68 3.09
C VAL A 104 15.83 -12.97 3.28
N ILE A 105 16.23 -12.68 4.51
CA ILE A 105 17.50 -12.04 4.84
C ILE A 105 18.69 -12.91 4.37
N SER A 106 18.62 -14.21 4.59
CA SER A 106 19.64 -15.17 4.13
C SER A 106 19.75 -15.15 2.60
N ASP A 107 18.63 -15.23 1.89
CA ASP A 107 18.57 -15.20 0.43
C ASP A 107 19.10 -13.88 -0.14
N LEU A 108 18.73 -12.73 0.47
CA LEU A 108 19.23 -11.42 0.05
C LEU A 108 20.75 -11.33 0.20
N ASN A 109 21.30 -11.80 1.33
CA ASN A 109 22.75 -11.81 1.55
C ASN A 109 23.49 -12.69 0.52
N MET A 110 22.93 -13.84 0.14
CA MET A 110 23.49 -14.69 -0.89
C MET A 110 23.47 -13.98 -2.26
N ARG A 111 22.35 -13.36 -2.63
CA ARG A 111 22.21 -12.62 -3.91
C ARG A 111 23.12 -11.40 -3.99
N LEU A 112 23.43 -10.75 -2.88
CA LEU A 112 24.40 -9.65 -2.82
C LEU A 112 25.82 -10.11 -3.19
N GLN A 113 26.17 -11.37 -2.97
CA GLN A 113 27.49 -11.90 -3.32
C GLN A 113 27.56 -12.33 -4.79
N GLU A 114 26.53 -12.95 -5.30
CA GLU A 114 26.53 -13.66 -6.59
C GLU A 114 25.83 -12.89 -7.72
N GLY A 115 24.93 -11.96 -7.40
CA GLY A 115 23.94 -11.44 -8.33
C GLY A 115 24.33 -10.18 -9.09
N GLU A 116 23.63 -9.98 -10.17
CA GLU A 116 23.32 -8.67 -10.74
C GLU A 116 22.29 -7.96 -9.84
N ASP A 117 21.91 -6.71 -10.12
CA ASP A 117 20.91 -5.96 -9.36
C ASP A 117 21.19 -5.79 -7.85
N LYS A 118 22.46 -5.81 -7.45
CA LYS A 118 22.89 -5.74 -6.04
C LYS A 118 22.29 -4.55 -5.30
N SER A 119 22.14 -3.40 -5.96
CA SER A 119 21.55 -2.20 -5.36
C SER A 119 20.11 -2.44 -4.88
N ARG A 120 19.32 -3.23 -5.62
CA ARG A 120 17.93 -3.54 -5.24
C ARG A 120 17.85 -4.52 -4.08
N TYR A 121 18.70 -5.54 -4.06
CA TYR A 121 18.78 -6.47 -2.93
C TYR A 121 19.29 -5.78 -1.66
N ALA A 122 20.27 -4.90 -1.81
CA ALA A 122 20.80 -4.08 -0.73
C ALA A 122 19.76 -3.11 -0.15
N PHE A 123 18.95 -2.50 -1.03
CA PHE A 123 17.80 -1.69 -0.61
C PHE A 123 16.83 -2.50 0.26
N LEU A 124 16.44 -3.71 -0.19
CA LEU A 124 15.53 -4.57 0.59
C LEU A 124 16.14 -4.94 1.95
N LEU A 125 17.45 -5.21 2.00
CA LEU A 125 18.14 -5.52 3.24
C LEU A 125 18.09 -4.33 4.21
N ALA A 126 18.36 -3.11 3.72
CA ALA A 126 18.26 -1.88 4.51
C ALA A 126 16.82 -1.63 4.96
N TYR A 127 15.85 -1.79 4.06
CA TYR A 127 14.43 -1.64 4.34
C TYR A 127 13.94 -2.59 5.44
N ILE A 128 14.27 -3.89 5.34
CA ILE A 128 13.93 -4.86 6.39
C ILE A 128 14.60 -4.46 7.71
N GLY A 129 15.87 -4.06 7.66
CA GLY A 129 16.58 -3.59 8.84
C GLY A 129 15.86 -2.44 9.54
N HIS A 130 15.33 -1.48 8.78
CA HIS A 130 14.52 -0.39 9.33
C HIS A 130 13.20 -0.89 9.94
N GLN A 131 12.51 -1.83 9.28
CA GLN A 131 11.23 -2.36 9.78
C GLN A 131 11.37 -3.14 11.10
N ILE A 132 12.51 -3.80 11.32
CA ILE A 132 12.75 -4.63 12.53
C ILE A 132 13.71 -3.94 13.53
N ASP A 133 13.94 -2.64 13.41
CA ASP A 133 14.83 -1.82 14.27
C ASP A 133 16.26 -2.39 14.37
N ASN A 134 16.82 -2.85 13.25
CA ASN A 134 18.16 -3.42 13.16
C ASN A 134 19.12 -2.48 12.41
N GLU A 135 19.71 -1.53 13.13
CA GLU A 135 20.66 -0.54 12.56
C GLU A 135 21.82 -1.18 11.80
N ARG A 136 22.33 -2.34 12.24
CA ARG A 136 23.45 -3.01 11.55
C ARG A 136 23.06 -3.43 10.14
N MET A 137 21.85 -3.92 10.00
CA MET A 137 21.29 -4.36 8.72
C MET A 137 21.03 -3.14 7.82
N VAL A 138 20.52 -2.03 8.37
CA VAL A 138 20.38 -0.77 7.63
C VAL A 138 21.73 -0.30 7.11
N LYS A 139 22.76 -0.22 7.98
CA LYS A 139 24.14 0.18 7.60
C LYS A 139 24.72 -0.72 6.53
N GLN A 140 24.54 -2.04 6.68
CA GLN A 140 25.01 -3.02 5.69
C GLN A 140 24.33 -2.76 4.34
N GLY A 141 23.00 -2.68 4.30
CA GLY A 141 22.24 -2.48 3.07
C GLY A 141 22.61 -1.17 2.37
N LEU A 142 22.64 -0.04 3.08
CA LEU A 142 23.03 1.25 2.50
C LEU A 142 24.50 1.23 1.99
N GLY A 143 25.39 0.55 2.71
CA GLY A 143 26.78 0.37 2.29
C GLY A 143 26.91 -0.45 1.01
N GLU A 144 26.14 -1.55 0.88
CA GLU A 144 26.11 -2.37 -0.35
C GLU A 144 25.45 -1.64 -1.51
N MET A 145 24.43 -0.79 -1.27
CA MET A 145 23.85 0.08 -2.31
C MET A 145 24.92 1.01 -2.89
N ARG A 146 25.77 1.64 -2.05
CA ARG A 146 26.87 2.51 -2.49
C ARG A 146 27.89 1.74 -3.33
N LYS A 147 28.26 0.55 -2.90
CA LYS A 147 29.22 -0.30 -3.65
C LYS A 147 28.67 -0.73 -5.01
N ALA A 148 27.35 -0.86 -5.12
CA ALA A 148 26.65 -1.20 -6.34
C ALA A 148 26.30 0.04 -7.21
N GLU A 149 26.95 1.17 -6.98
CA GLU A 149 26.74 2.43 -7.71
C GLU A 149 25.28 2.88 -7.72
N GLY A 150 24.55 2.66 -6.60
CA GLY A 150 23.21 3.16 -6.40
C GLY A 150 23.16 4.70 -6.37
N ASP A 151 21.95 5.26 -6.54
CA ASP A 151 21.73 6.71 -6.47
C ASP A 151 22.12 7.24 -5.08
N GLU A 152 23.21 7.99 -5.02
CA GLU A 152 23.77 8.52 -3.77
C GLU A 152 22.83 9.53 -3.10
N ALA A 153 22.04 10.28 -3.86
CA ALA A 153 21.07 11.22 -3.29
C ALA A 153 19.94 10.47 -2.58
N TYR A 154 19.47 9.39 -3.20
CA TYR A 154 18.46 8.51 -2.60
C TYR A 154 19.02 7.78 -1.36
N ILE A 155 20.25 7.27 -1.43
CA ILE A 155 20.89 6.59 -0.29
C ILE A 155 21.03 7.56 0.91
N ARG A 156 21.46 8.81 0.69
CA ARG A 156 21.56 9.83 1.75
C ARG A 156 20.20 10.17 2.35
N LEU A 157 19.16 10.23 1.53
CA LEU A 157 17.80 10.44 2.01
C LEU A 157 17.38 9.30 2.96
N LEU A 158 17.55 8.05 2.56
CA LEU A 158 17.24 6.89 3.39
C LEU A 158 18.08 6.89 4.67
N GLU A 159 19.40 7.20 4.58
CA GLU A 159 20.29 7.24 5.73
C GLU A 159 19.86 8.32 6.74
N SER A 160 19.46 9.50 6.27
CA SER A 160 19.02 10.59 7.14
C SER A 160 17.75 10.27 7.93
N VAL A 161 16.88 9.41 7.38
CA VAL A 161 15.60 9.02 7.99
C VAL A 161 15.77 7.76 8.84
N TRP A 162 16.42 6.73 8.29
CA TRP A 162 16.52 5.42 8.96
C TRP A 162 17.62 5.34 9.99
N MET A 163 18.57 6.29 9.96
CA MET A 163 19.70 6.36 10.87
C MET A 163 19.93 7.80 11.34
N PRO A 164 18.95 8.43 12.02
CA PRO A 164 19.18 9.75 12.59
C PRO A 164 20.40 9.65 13.52
N GLU A 165 21.40 10.48 13.26
CA GLU A 165 22.65 10.48 14.04
C GLU A 165 22.35 10.36 15.53
N SER A 166 23.08 9.48 16.20
CA SER A 166 22.93 9.11 17.61
C SER A 166 23.29 10.28 18.59
N GLY A 167 22.91 11.48 18.24
CA GLY A 167 23.15 12.71 19.00
C GLY A 167 21.91 13.56 19.26
N THR A 168 20.83 13.32 18.55
CA THR A 168 19.55 13.97 18.85
C THR A 168 18.67 12.95 19.56
N SER A 169 18.78 12.93 20.89
CA SER A 169 17.78 12.31 21.75
C SER A 169 16.40 12.45 21.11
N LYS A 170 15.71 11.32 20.90
CA LYS A 170 14.28 11.32 20.62
C LYS A 170 13.65 12.30 21.60
N LEU A 171 13.38 13.52 21.15
CA LEU A 171 12.39 14.36 21.79
C LEU A 171 11.10 13.56 21.64
N LYS A 172 10.87 12.74 22.69
CA LYS A 172 9.56 12.24 23.01
C LYS A 172 8.71 13.49 23.04
N THR A 173 8.01 13.77 21.97
CA THR A 173 6.93 14.73 21.98
C THR A 173 5.91 14.12 22.89
N GLU A 174 6.11 14.37 24.19
CA GLU A 174 5.08 14.22 25.21
C GLU A 174 3.90 15.01 24.64
N PRO A 175 2.71 14.44 24.50
CA PRO A 175 1.58 15.19 24.00
C PRO A 175 1.41 16.38 24.94
N GLU A 176 1.71 17.56 24.40
CA GLU A 176 1.48 18.82 25.08
C GLU A 176 0.04 18.81 25.54
N ALA A 177 -0.16 18.80 26.86
CA ALA A 177 -1.47 18.81 27.47
C ALA A 177 -2.27 19.94 26.80
N PRO A 178 -3.55 19.70 26.46
CA PRO A 178 -4.35 20.68 25.75
C PRO A 178 -4.30 21.99 26.54
N ALA A 179 -3.81 23.05 25.88
CA ALA A 179 -3.80 24.40 26.42
C ALA A 179 -5.17 24.72 26.98
N GLU A 180 -5.23 25.12 28.23
CA GLU A 180 -6.44 25.57 28.92
C GLU A 180 -7.24 26.47 27.98
N LEU A 181 -8.45 26.02 27.65
CA LEU A 181 -9.43 26.79 26.91
C LEU A 181 -9.73 28.06 27.72
N ILE A 182 -9.24 29.19 27.27
CA ILE A 182 -9.66 30.52 27.77
C ILE A 182 -11.17 30.59 27.54
N PRO A 183 -11.97 30.82 28.57
CA PRO A 183 -13.44 30.89 28.42
C PRO A 183 -13.78 32.12 27.58
N LEU A 184 -14.31 31.88 26.38
CA LEU A 184 -14.92 32.91 25.56
C LEU A 184 -16.16 33.46 26.30
N LYS A 185 -16.16 34.76 26.57
CA LYS A 185 -17.30 35.47 27.09
C LYS A 185 -18.50 35.25 26.16
N PRO A 186 -19.72 35.08 26.71
CA PRO A 186 -20.95 35.02 25.93
C PRO A 186 -21.13 36.29 25.12
N VAL A 187 -21.24 36.18 23.82
CA VAL A 187 -21.75 37.25 22.95
C VAL A 187 -23.25 37.24 23.10
N GLU A 188 -23.80 38.35 23.61
CA GLU A 188 -25.25 38.60 23.66
C GLU A 188 -25.83 38.53 22.24
N ALA A 189 -26.85 37.70 22.08
CA ALA A 189 -27.60 37.56 20.83
C ALA A 189 -28.56 38.77 20.71
N GLU A 190 -28.36 39.54 19.64
CA GLU A 190 -29.41 40.47 19.19
C GLU A 190 -30.49 39.71 18.41
N PRO A 191 -31.77 40.10 18.57
CA PRO A 191 -32.88 39.39 17.92
C PRO A 191 -33.01 39.79 16.46
N SER A 192 -32.95 38.81 15.57
CA SER A 192 -33.23 38.99 14.16
C SER A 192 -34.70 38.78 13.88
N ASN A 193 -35.28 39.80 13.26
CA ASN A 193 -36.65 39.92 12.82
C ASN A 193 -37.12 38.79 11.90
N ASP A 194 -38.35 38.35 12.18
CA ASP A 194 -39.25 37.67 11.27
C ASP A 194 -39.49 38.52 10.00
N ASP A 195 -39.52 37.88 8.84
CA ASP A 195 -40.63 38.11 7.90
C ASP A 195 -40.72 37.02 6.79
N ALA A 196 -41.92 36.46 6.75
CA ALA A 196 -42.75 36.04 5.59
C ALA A 196 -42.25 35.00 4.57
N ALA A 197 -42.74 33.83 4.74
CA ALA A 197 -43.67 33.04 3.89
C ALA A 197 -43.70 33.28 2.37
N ALA A 198 -43.50 32.16 1.63
CA ALA A 198 -44.44 31.69 0.59
C ALA A 198 -44.12 30.27 0.13
N PRO A 199 -45.14 29.44 -0.07
CA PRO A 199 -44.94 28.05 -0.50
C PRO A 199 -44.85 27.97 -2.02
N VAL A 200 -43.90 27.16 -2.53
CA VAL A 200 -43.82 26.82 -3.96
C VAL A 200 -44.33 25.38 -4.16
N GLU A 201 -45.30 25.31 -5.04
CA GLU A 201 -46.11 24.16 -5.44
C GLU A 201 -45.29 23.01 -5.99
N MET A 202 -45.73 21.82 -5.69
CA MET A 202 -45.35 20.57 -6.30
C MET A 202 -45.86 20.48 -7.75
N SER A 203 -45.01 20.07 -8.65
CA SER A 203 -45.43 19.51 -9.94
C SER A 203 -44.81 18.15 -10.16
N PRO A 204 -45.61 17.14 -10.53
CA PRO A 204 -45.17 15.81 -10.77
C PRO A 204 -44.84 15.60 -12.26
N GLY A 205 -43.78 14.92 -12.55
CA GLY A 205 -43.45 14.53 -13.92
C GLY A 205 -42.26 13.58 -14.01
N VAL A 206 -42.54 12.32 -13.68
CA VAL A 206 -41.60 11.21 -14.01
C VAL A 206 -42.00 10.67 -15.37
N PRO A 207 -41.12 10.67 -16.39
CA PRO A 207 -41.29 9.78 -17.53
C PRO A 207 -40.57 8.45 -17.28
N ALA A 208 -41.27 7.38 -17.61
CA ALA A 208 -40.84 6.00 -17.54
C ALA A 208 -39.58 5.72 -18.33
N ALA A 209 -38.70 4.89 -17.77
CA ALA A 209 -37.54 4.33 -18.43
C ALA A 209 -37.96 3.29 -19.51
N PRO A 210 -37.25 3.23 -20.63
CA PRO A 210 -37.51 2.18 -21.62
C PRO A 210 -36.89 0.85 -21.18
N ASP A 211 -37.70 -0.22 -21.44
CA ASP A 211 -37.38 -1.63 -21.33
C ASP A 211 -36.03 -1.98 -21.99
N MET A 212 -35.15 -2.60 -21.22
CA MET A 212 -33.93 -3.25 -21.76
C MET A 212 -34.22 -4.74 -21.95
N PRO A 213 -33.89 -5.33 -23.11
CA PRO A 213 -34.07 -6.75 -23.36
C PRO A 213 -33.07 -7.61 -22.57
N GLU A 214 -33.58 -8.73 -22.07
CA GLU A 214 -32.80 -9.77 -21.40
C GLU A 214 -31.71 -10.35 -22.31
N PRO A 215 -30.49 -10.66 -21.82
CA PRO A 215 -29.48 -11.38 -22.59
C PRO A 215 -29.84 -12.86 -22.67
N GLY A 216 -30.08 -13.30 -23.89
CA GLY A 216 -30.35 -14.70 -24.22
C GLY A 216 -29.24 -15.65 -23.81
N ASN A 217 -29.68 -16.74 -23.24
CA ASN A 217 -28.93 -17.93 -22.92
C ASN A 217 -28.38 -18.57 -24.23
N THR A 218 -27.05 -18.50 -24.43
CA THR A 218 -26.39 -19.25 -25.52
C THR A 218 -25.66 -20.46 -24.98
N ASP A 219 -26.14 -21.56 -25.45
CA ASP A 219 -25.82 -22.96 -25.33
C ASP A 219 -24.31 -23.31 -25.33
N ALA A 220 -23.99 -24.30 -24.50
CA ALA A 220 -22.69 -24.89 -24.34
C ALA A 220 -22.24 -25.66 -25.57
N THR A 221 -21.24 -25.20 -26.27
CA THR A 221 -20.47 -26.03 -27.20
C THR A 221 -19.26 -26.65 -26.50
N LYS A 222 -19.33 -27.96 -26.32
CA LYS A 222 -18.24 -28.85 -25.89
C LYS A 222 -17.04 -28.70 -26.83
N SER A 223 -15.94 -28.12 -26.31
CA SER A 223 -14.64 -28.20 -26.96
C SER A 223 -13.95 -29.50 -26.53
N THR A 224 -13.86 -30.44 -27.42
CA THR A 224 -13.11 -31.68 -27.27
C THR A 224 -11.63 -31.39 -27.50
N THR A 225 -10.83 -31.48 -26.47
CA THR A 225 -9.36 -31.43 -26.56
C THR A 225 -8.85 -32.74 -27.13
N PRO A 226 -8.06 -32.77 -28.22
CA PRO A 226 -7.44 -34.00 -28.72
C PRO A 226 -6.28 -34.42 -27.81
N ALA A 227 -6.20 -35.72 -27.56
CA ALA A 227 -5.14 -36.38 -26.81
C ALA A 227 -3.76 -36.27 -27.54
N PRO A 228 -2.63 -36.15 -26.80
CA PRO A 228 -1.30 -36.19 -27.40
C PRO A 228 -0.96 -37.60 -27.92
N PRO A 229 -0.12 -37.71 -28.99
CA PRO A 229 0.30 -39.00 -29.54
C PRO A 229 1.27 -39.74 -28.61
N PRO A 230 1.34 -41.10 -28.71
CA PRO A 230 2.22 -41.88 -27.89
C PRO A 230 3.70 -41.65 -28.29
N VAL A 231 4.59 -41.60 -27.30
CA VAL A 231 6.05 -41.53 -27.46
C VAL A 231 6.52 -42.96 -27.62
N ASP A 232 7.07 -43.30 -28.79
CA ASP A 232 7.82 -44.56 -29.00
C ASP A 232 9.18 -44.46 -28.25
N LEU A 233 9.40 -45.41 -27.38
CA LEU A 233 10.68 -45.67 -26.73
C LEU A 233 11.36 -46.77 -27.54
N ASP A 234 12.42 -46.39 -28.25
CA ASP A 234 13.51 -47.27 -28.70
C ASP A 234 14.81 -46.85 -27.98
#